data_1a8d4be3b8ba71f5104090e3a4c08d43
#
_entry.id   1a8d4be3b8ba71f5104090e3a4c08d43
#
_cell.length_a   1.000
_cell.length_b   1.000
_cell.length_c   1.000
_cell.angle_alpha   90.00
_cell.angle_beta   90.00
_cell.angle_gamma   90.00
#
_symmetry.space_group_name_H-M   'P 1'
#
loop_
_entity.id
_entity.type
_entity.pdbx_description
1 polymer ?
#
loop_
_entity_poly.entity_id
_entity_poly.type
_entity_poly.pdbx_seq_one_letter_code
_entity_poly.pdbx_strand_id
1 'polypeptide(L)'
;MKKFFKSEIIRGGLSLFVLFNIFNFLGFLYQVLMAKTLGPEDYGVLAVLFSLFYFIAIPSEIIQTTASKYTSKFKVKNEYGMIKKLLISFLSNGFLISLLVFILALPLFYWYSEFVHVELSLIVLMGIMIFPSFLSPVSRGILQGMKKFNSLGINMVIDAFIKLSVALLLVY
;
A
#
# COMPACT_ATOMS: atom_id res chain seq x y z
N MET A 1 30.48 19.04 2.96
CA MET A 1 29.35 18.28 3.51
C MET A 1 27.99 18.66 2.88
N LYS A 2 27.56 19.93 2.87
CA LYS A 2 26.23 20.32 2.29
C LYS A 2 26.03 19.97 0.80
N LYS A 3 27.06 20.04 -0.04
CA LYS A 3 27.00 19.72 -1.48
C LYS A 3 26.80 18.20 -1.74
N PHE A 4 27.46 17.35 -0.97
CA PHE A 4 27.33 15.88 -1.04
C PHE A 4 25.92 15.41 -0.60
N PHE A 5 25.42 15.96 0.49
CA PHE A 5 24.06 15.67 0.99
C PHE A 5 22.97 16.06 -0.01
N LYS A 6 23.15 17.18 -0.71
CA LYS A 6 22.22 17.65 -1.73
C LYS A 6 22.22 16.72 -2.97
N SER A 7 23.38 16.19 -3.37
CA SER A 7 23.50 15.28 -4.52
C SER A 7 22.88 13.91 -4.24
N GLU A 8 23.03 13.34 -3.02
CA GLU A 8 22.42 12.08 -2.63
C GLU A 8 20.88 12.15 -2.58
N ILE A 9 20.34 13.24 -2.03
CA ILE A 9 18.88 13.43 -1.97
C ILE A 9 18.31 13.61 -3.37
N ILE A 10 18.96 14.37 -4.24
CA ILE A 10 18.52 14.57 -5.62
C ILE A 10 18.58 13.25 -6.39
N ARG A 11 19.68 12.51 -6.28
CA ARG A 11 19.82 11.21 -6.95
C ARG A 11 18.81 10.17 -6.45
N GLY A 12 18.61 10.10 -5.14
CA GLY A 12 17.61 9.21 -4.55
C GLY A 12 16.18 9.59 -4.89
N GLY A 13 15.88 10.90 -4.91
CA GLY A 13 14.58 11.43 -5.33
C GLY A 13 14.28 11.16 -6.81
N LEU A 14 15.29 11.34 -7.69
CA LEU A 14 15.16 11.05 -9.11
C LEU A 14 14.94 9.55 -9.37
N SER A 15 15.68 8.69 -8.67
CA SER A 15 15.49 7.25 -8.75
C SER A 15 14.09 6.82 -8.27
N LEU A 16 13.63 7.37 -7.15
CA LEU A 16 12.27 7.12 -6.66
C LEU A 16 11.21 7.61 -7.67
N PHE A 17 11.42 8.77 -8.28
CA PHE A 17 10.52 9.30 -9.31
C PHE A 17 10.41 8.35 -10.50
N VAL A 18 11.53 7.83 -11.01
CA VAL A 18 11.52 6.85 -12.11
C VAL A 18 10.80 5.57 -11.70
N LEU A 19 11.13 5.00 -10.54
CA LEU A 19 10.50 3.78 -10.03
C LEU A 19 9.01 3.97 -9.77
N PHE A 20 8.60 5.13 -9.29
CA PHE A 20 7.18 5.48 -9.09
C PHE A 20 6.41 5.56 -10.42
N ASN A 21 7.03 6.10 -11.48
CA ASN A 21 6.42 6.09 -12.81
C ASN A 21 6.29 4.67 -13.38
N ILE A 22 7.28 3.80 -13.17
CA ILE A 22 7.19 2.38 -13.55
C ILE A 22 6.03 1.70 -12.79
N PHE A 23 5.92 1.92 -11.48
CA PHE A 23 4.81 1.42 -10.66
C PHE A 23 3.45 1.86 -11.21
N ASN A 24 3.29 3.14 -11.52
CA ASN A 24 2.03 3.68 -12.08
C ASN A 24 1.74 3.11 -13.46
N PHE A 25 2.77 2.94 -14.30
CA PHE A 25 2.61 2.33 -15.63
C PHE A 25 2.16 0.87 -15.54
N LEU A 26 2.73 0.08 -14.63
CA LEU A 26 2.26 -1.29 -14.38
C LEU A 26 0.82 -1.32 -13.86
N GLY A 27 0.44 -0.36 -13.01
CA GLY A 27 -0.93 -0.18 -12.54
C GLY A 27 -1.90 0.15 -13.68
N PHE A 28 -1.48 1.02 -14.61
CA PHE A 28 -2.25 1.32 -15.82
C PHE A 28 -2.41 0.08 -16.71
N LEU A 29 -1.34 -0.66 -16.97
CA LEU A 29 -1.41 -1.91 -17.72
C LEU A 29 -2.37 -2.91 -17.10
N TYR A 30 -2.33 -3.06 -15.77
CA TYR A 30 -3.28 -3.90 -15.04
C TYR A 30 -4.73 -3.50 -15.34
N GLN A 31 -5.07 -2.20 -15.26
CA GLN A 31 -6.43 -1.72 -15.51
C GLN A 31 -6.89 -2.01 -16.94
N VAL A 32 -6.01 -1.75 -17.93
CA VAL A 32 -6.32 -2.00 -19.35
C VAL A 32 -6.53 -3.49 -19.62
N LEU A 33 -5.69 -4.35 -19.05
CA LEU A 33 -5.80 -5.80 -19.21
C LEU A 33 -7.07 -6.32 -18.57
N MET A 34 -7.39 -5.93 -17.33
CA MET A 34 -8.61 -6.34 -16.66
C MET A 34 -9.86 -5.89 -17.39
N ALA A 35 -9.88 -4.64 -17.90
CA ALA A 35 -11.01 -4.14 -18.67
C ALA A 35 -11.25 -4.92 -19.98
N LYS A 36 -10.18 -5.42 -20.62
CA LYS A 36 -10.29 -6.21 -21.85
C LYS A 36 -10.69 -7.66 -21.62
N THR A 37 -10.25 -8.25 -20.47
CA THR A 37 -10.41 -9.68 -20.22
C THR A 37 -11.70 -10.03 -19.49
N LEU A 38 -12.14 -9.19 -18.56
CA LEU A 38 -13.33 -9.44 -17.75
C LEU A 38 -14.65 -9.07 -18.44
N GLY A 39 -14.60 -8.17 -19.45
CA GLY A 39 -15.82 -7.60 -20.01
C GLY A 39 -16.48 -6.54 -19.11
N PRO A 40 -17.58 -5.90 -19.58
CA PRO A 40 -18.13 -4.73 -18.88
C PRO A 40 -18.75 -5.05 -17.51
N GLU A 41 -19.41 -6.20 -17.37
CA GLU A 41 -20.11 -6.57 -16.12
C GLU A 41 -19.12 -6.88 -15.00
N ASP A 42 -18.19 -7.82 -15.22
CA ASP A 42 -17.20 -8.22 -14.20
C ASP A 42 -16.19 -7.10 -13.91
N TYR A 43 -15.86 -6.28 -14.92
CA TYR A 43 -15.05 -5.08 -14.70
C TYR A 43 -15.79 -4.05 -13.84
N GLY A 44 -17.11 -3.96 -13.96
CA GLY A 44 -17.95 -3.14 -13.09
C GLY A 44 -17.86 -3.60 -11.63
N VAL A 45 -17.96 -4.90 -11.38
CA VAL A 45 -17.76 -5.50 -10.03
C VAL A 45 -16.35 -5.17 -9.51
N LEU A 46 -15.32 -5.35 -10.32
CA LEU A 46 -13.94 -5.02 -9.95
C LEU A 46 -13.78 -3.54 -9.59
N ALA A 47 -14.41 -2.64 -10.33
CA ALA A 47 -14.38 -1.19 -10.05
C ALA A 47 -15.02 -0.85 -8.71
N VAL A 48 -16.16 -1.49 -8.38
CA VAL A 48 -16.82 -1.37 -7.07
C VAL A 48 -15.88 -1.83 -5.94
N LEU A 49 -15.25 -2.99 -6.10
CA LEU A 49 -14.30 -3.52 -5.12
C LEU A 49 -13.08 -2.59 -4.94
N PHE A 50 -12.57 -2.00 -6.02
CA PHE A 50 -11.49 -1.01 -5.91
C PHE A 50 -11.94 0.27 -5.21
N SER A 51 -13.18 0.73 -5.40
CA SER A 51 -13.68 1.90 -4.68
C SER A 51 -13.67 1.68 -3.17
N LEU A 52 -14.11 0.50 -2.73
CA LEU A 52 -14.02 0.09 -1.34
C LEU A 52 -12.56 0.04 -0.85
N PHE A 53 -11.67 -0.55 -1.64
CA PHE A 53 -10.24 -0.62 -1.30
C PHE A 53 -9.60 0.77 -1.16
N TYR A 54 -9.90 1.72 -2.04
CA TYR A 54 -9.38 3.09 -1.94
C TYR A 54 -9.83 3.77 -0.65
N PHE A 55 -11.07 3.55 -0.23
CA PHE A 55 -11.57 4.06 1.04
C PHE A 55 -10.81 3.47 2.24
N ILE A 56 -10.60 2.15 2.23
CA ILE A 56 -9.82 1.42 3.26
C ILE A 56 -8.35 1.88 3.29
N ALA A 57 -7.79 2.30 2.15
CA ALA A 57 -6.39 2.69 2.04
C ALA A 57 -6.08 4.10 2.58
N ILE A 58 -7.07 4.96 2.84
CA ILE A 58 -6.85 6.33 3.33
C ILE A 58 -5.93 6.41 4.56
N PRO A 59 -6.07 5.57 5.61
CA PRO A 59 -5.18 5.60 6.76
C PRO A 59 -3.72 5.28 6.46
N SER A 60 -3.46 4.58 5.34
CA SER A 60 -2.10 4.13 4.97
C SER A 60 -1.11 5.29 4.82
N GLU A 61 -1.53 6.40 4.24
CA GLU A 61 -0.67 7.57 4.05
C GLU A 61 -0.29 8.23 5.38
N ILE A 62 -1.23 8.28 6.33
CA ILE A 62 -1.00 8.83 7.66
C ILE A 62 0.02 7.96 8.41
N ILE A 63 -0.14 6.63 8.34
CA ILE A 63 0.77 5.66 8.96
C ILE A 63 2.18 5.80 8.36
N GLN A 64 2.29 5.82 7.03
CA GLN A 64 3.57 5.94 6.33
C GLN A 64 4.29 7.25 6.67
N THR A 65 3.57 8.37 6.64
CA THR A 65 4.14 9.70 6.92
C THR A 65 4.61 9.79 8.36
N THR A 66 3.82 9.25 9.30
CA THR A 66 4.15 9.23 10.72
C THR A 66 5.38 8.35 10.98
N ALA A 67 5.42 7.14 10.43
CA ALA A 67 6.57 6.25 10.52
C ALA A 67 7.84 6.89 9.93
N SER A 68 7.72 7.55 8.79
CA SER A 68 8.83 8.27 8.14
C SER A 68 9.36 9.42 8.99
N LYS A 69 8.47 10.22 9.59
CA LYS A 69 8.82 11.35 10.47
C LYS A 69 9.63 10.88 11.69
N TYR A 70 9.11 9.88 12.41
CA TYR A 70 9.80 9.37 13.61
C TYR A 70 11.10 8.65 13.27
N THR A 71 11.14 7.87 12.19
CA THR A 71 12.37 7.21 11.72
C THR A 71 13.45 8.24 11.37
N SER A 72 13.10 9.30 10.66
CA SER A 72 14.04 10.39 10.35
C SER A 72 14.59 11.06 11.62
N LYS A 73 13.73 11.29 12.61
CA LYS A 73 14.13 11.87 13.90
C LYS A 73 15.12 10.97 14.64
N PHE A 74 14.84 9.67 14.75
CA PHE A 74 15.74 8.72 15.43
C PHE A 74 17.04 8.49 14.67
N LYS A 75 16.99 8.48 13.32
CA LYS A 75 18.19 8.37 12.48
C LYS A 75 19.17 9.52 12.71
N VAL A 76 18.68 10.76 12.81
CA VAL A 76 19.54 11.93 13.08
C VAL A 76 20.24 11.83 14.43
N LYS A 77 19.60 11.17 15.41
CA LYS A 77 20.15 10.93 16.75
C LYS A 77 20.99 9.65 16.85
N ASN A 78 21.15 8.88 15.77
CA ASN A 78 21.78 7.56 15.73
C ASN A 78 21.11 6.53 16.65
N GLU A 79 19.83 6.71 16.98
CA GLU A 79 19.03 5.83 17.86
C GLU A 79 18.40 4.69 17.06
N TYR A 80 19.18 3.81 16.44
CA TYR A 80 18.67 2.70 15.61
C TYR A 80 17.82 1.68 16.38
N GLY A 81 18.10 1.49 17.68
CA GLY A 81 17.28 0.66 18.57
C GLY A 81 15.84 1.18 18.69
N MET A 82 15.65 2.52 18.66
CA MET A 82 14.32 3.14 18.68
C MET A 82 13.57 2.94 17.37
N ILE A 83 14.29 2.88 16.23
CA ILE A 83 13.66 2.55 14.93
C ILE A 83 13.12 1.12 14.93
N LYS A 84 13.88 0.16 15.50
CA LYS A 84 13.40 -1.23 15.66
C LYS A 84 12.17 -1.31 16.58
N LYS A 85 12.19 -0.62 17.72
CA LYS A 85 11.03 -0.55 18.63
C LYS A 85 9.82 0.06 17.95
N LEU A 86 10.00 1.15 17.17
CA LEU A 86 8.94 1.78 16.40
C LEU A 86 8.34 0.80 15.36
N LEU A 87 9.18 0.07 14.62
CA LEU A 87 8.71 -0.95 13.67
C LEU A 87 7.83 -1.99 14.37
N ILE A 88 8.33 -2.60 15.45
CA ILE A 88 7.61 -3.66 16.17
C ILE A 88 6.31 -3.10 16.75
N SER A 89 6.34 -1.94 17.40
CA SER A 89 5.16 -1.31 17.99
C SER A 89 4.10 -0.96 16.95
N PHE A 90 4.50 -0.39 15.80
CA PHE A 90 3.56 -0.04 14.74
C PHE A 90 2.98 -1.27 14.06
N LEU A 91 3.76 -2.35 13.87
CA LEU A 91 3.25 -3.60 13.31
C LEU A 91 2.28 -4.29 14.29
N SER A 92 2.64 -4.40 15.57
CA SER A 92 1.79 -5.02 16.59
C SER A 92 0.47 -4.25 16.77
N ASN A 93 0.57 -2.94 17.02
CA ASN A 93 -0.63 -2.11 17.21
C ASN A 93 -1.43 -1.99 15.89
N GLY A 94 -0.73 -1.88 14.76
CA GLY A 94 -1.36 -1.85 13.44
C GLY A 94 -2.16 -3.12 13.15
N PHE A 95 -1.64 -4.28 13.53
CA PHE A 95 -2.37 -5.55 13.41
C PHE A 95 -3.62 -5.59 14.30
N LEU A 96 -3.49 -5.18 15.56
CA LEU A 96 -4.63 -5.13 16.49
C LEU A 96 -5.71 -4.14 16.01
N ILE A 97 -5.29 -2.96 15.55
CA ILE A 97 -6.22 -1.95 15.00
C ILE A 97 -6.88 -2.47 13.72
N SER A 98 -6.13 -3.08 12.82
CA SER A 98 -6.70 -3.64 11.57
C SER A 98 -7.69 -4.77 11.85
N LEU A 99 -7.43 -5.60 12.86
CA LEU A 99 -8.36 -6.65 13.30
C LEU A 99 -9.67 -6.04 13.84
N LEU A 100 -9.55 -5.04 14.70
CA LEU A 100 -10.71 -4.33 15.26
C LEU A 100 -11.52 -3.64 14.16
N VAL A 101 -10.85 -2.93 13.25
CA VAL A 101 -11.51 -2.27 12.10
C VAL A 101 -12.20 -3.31 11.21
N PHE A 102 -11.56 -4.45 10.94
CA PHE A 102 -12.15 -5.52 10.13
C PHE A 102 -13.43 -6.07 10.78
N ILE A 103 -13.40 -6.36 12.08
CA ILE A 103 -14.57 -6.87 12.82
C ILE A 103 -15.71 -5.85 12.81
N LEU A 104 -15.40 -4.56 13.05
CA LEU A 104 -16.41 -3.49 13.03
C LEU A 104 -16.95 -3.22 11.63
N ALA A 105 -16.19 -3.54 10.58
CA ALA A 105 -16.61 -3.38 9.20
C ALA A 105 -17.53 -4.50 8.68
N LEU A 106 -17.56 -5.67 9.34
CA LEU A 106 -18.39 -6.81 8.88
C LEU A 106 -19.87 -6.46 8.65
N PRO A 107 -20.59 -5.78 9.57
CA PRO A 107 -21.97 -5.38 9.31
C PRO A 107 -22.08 -4.34 8.18
N LEU A 108 -21.06 -3.47 8.00
CA LEU A 108 -21.02 -2.54 6.88
C LEU A 108 -20.78 -3.26 5.55
N PHE A 109 -19.99 -4.33 5.52
CA PHE A 109 -19.78 -5.16 4.33
C PHE A 109 -21.07 -5.84 3.89
N TYR A 110 -21.87 -6.34 4.83
CA TYR A 110 -23.18 -6.89 4.54
C TYR A 110 -24.11 -5.85 3.90
N TRP A 111 -24.25 -4.69 4.54
CA TRP A 111 -25.06 -3.59 4.01
C TRP A 111 -24.57 -3.11 2.62
N TYR A 112 -23.26 -2.99 2.45
CA TYR A 112 -22.66 -2.59 1.19
C TYR A 112 -22.87 -3.61 0.08
N SER A 113 -22.81 -4.91 0.38
CA SER A 113 -23.10 -6.01 -0.54
C SER A 113 -24.51 -5.90 -1.12
N GLU A 114 -25.50 -5.70 -0.25
CA GLU A 114 -26.89 -5.48 -0.64
C GLU A 114 -27.06 -4.22 -1.52
N PHE A 115 -26.38 -3.12 -1.14
CA PHE A 115 -26.49 -1.85 -1.84
C PHE A 115 -25.91 -1.88 -3.25
N VAL A 116 -24.75 -2.53 -3.44
CA VAL A 116 -24.05 -2.57 -4.74
C VAL A 116 -24.38 -3.81 -5.56
N HIS A 117 -25.20 -4.75 -5.04
CA HIS A 117 -25.58 -6.03 -5.67
C HIS A 117 -24.35 -6.88 -6.04
N VAL A 118 -23.31 -6.87 -5.19
CA VAL A 118 -22.09 -7.67 -5.33
C VAL A 118 -22.06 -8.73 -4.24
N GLU A 119 -21.59 -9.93 -4.56
CA GLU A 119 -21.55 -11.05 -3.64
C GLU A 119 -20.74 -10.72 -2.37
N LEU A 120 -21.31 -10.99 -1.19
CA LEU A 120 -20.71 -10.71 0.11
C LEU A 120 -19.32 -11.33 0.26
N SER A 121 -19.10 -12.51 -0.31
CA SER A 121 -17.81 -13.22 -0.29
C SER A 121 -16.69 -12.37 -0.90
N LEU A 122 -16.94 -11.68 -2.01
CA LEU A 122 -15.98 -10.81 -2.68
C LEU A 122 -15.68 -9.56 -1.86
N ILE A 123 -16.71 -8.98 -1.22
CA ILE A 123 -16.55 -7.79 -0.37
C ILE A 123 -15.75 -8.14 0.89
N VAL A 124 -16.02 -9.28 1.52
CA VAL A 124 -15.25 -9.75 2.69
C VAL A 124 -13.80 -10.06 2.28
N LEU A 125 -13.59 -10.69 1.12
CA LEU A 125 -12.24 -10.92 0.58
C LEU A 125 -11.47 -9.61 0.41
N MET A 126 -12.12 -8.57 -0.14
CA MET A 126 -11.51 -7.24 -0.22
C MET A 126 -11.29 -6.60 1.17
N GLY A 127 -12.18 -6.90 2.13
CA GLY A 127 -12.01 -6.49 3.52
C GLY A 127 -10.71 -7.02 4.16
N ILE A 128 -10.22 -8.20 3.76
CA ILE A 128 -8.94 -8.74 4.22
C ILE A 128 -7.79 -7.80 3.86
N MET A 129 -7.93 -6.97 2.81
CA MET A 129 -6.93 -5.97 2.44
C MET A 129 -6.75 -4.85 3.49
N ILE A 130 -7.62 -4.78 4.51
CA ILE A 130 -7.44 -3.91 5.69
C ILE A 130 -6.09 -4.22 6.36
N PHE A 131 -5.71 -5.48 6.52
CA PHE A 131 -4.47 -5.87 7.19
C PHE A 131 -3.22 -5.32 6.47
N PRO A 132 -2.97 -5.63 5.18
CA PRO A 132 -1.83 -5.05 4.48
C PRO A 132 -1.91 -3.52 4.36
N SER A 133 -3.09 -2.91 4.33
CA SER A 133 -3.24 -1.45 4.30
C SER A 133 -2.74 -0.76 5.56
N PHE A 134 -2.75 -1.42 6.71
CA PHE A 134 -2.19 -0.91 7.95
C PHE A 134 -0.72 -1.30 8.15
N LEU A 135 -0.29 -2.46 7.68
CA LEU A 135 1.04 -3.01 7.95
C LEU A 135 2.11 -2.56 6.94
N SER A 136 1.80 -2.61 5.64
CA SER A 136 2.76 -2.25 4.58
C SER A 136 3.28 -0.81 4.67
N PRO A 137 2.44 0.21 5.01
CA PRO A 137 2.89 1.59 5.11
C PRO A 137 3.95 1.82 6.19
N VAL A 138 3.97 0.99 7.24
CA VAL A 138 4.97 1.08 8.31
C VAL A 138 6.37 0.84 7.74
N SER A 139 6.54 -0.26 7.00
CA SER A 139 7.82 -0.61 6.36
C SER A 139 8.25 0.42 5.32
N ARG A 140 7.31 0.88 4.49
CA ARG A 140 7.55 1.92 3.49
C ARG A 140 7.94 3.26 4.15
N GLY A 141 7.27 3.64 5.24
CA GLY A 141 7.60 4.84 6.01
C GLY A 141 9.00 4.78 6.63
N ILE A 142 9.42 3.62 7.15
CA ILE A 142 10.76 3.42 7.67
C ILE A 142 11.81 3.53 6.55
N LEU A 143 11.61 2.90 5.41
CA LEU A 143 12.51 3.03 4.26
C LEU A 143 12.65 4.48 3.81
N GLN A 144 11.53 5.21 3.76
CA GLN A 144 11.49 6.63 3.42
C GLN A 144 12.24 7.48 4.45
N GLY A 145 12.00 7.27 5.75
CA GLY A 145 12.68 7.97 6.84
C GLY A 145 14.18 7.67 6.90
N MET A 146 14.58 6.45 6.54
CA MET A 146 15.97 6.06 6.37
C MET A 146 16.63 6.62 5.10
N LYS A 147 15.88 7.30 4.22
CA LYS A 147 16.31 7.79 2.90
C LYS A 147 16.75 6.65 1.96
N LYS A 148 16.22 5.44 2.14
CA LYS A 148 16.45 4.30 1.27
C LYS A 148 15.45 4.31 0.09
N PHE A 149 15.51 5.38 -0.71
CA PHE A 149 14.54 5.65 -1.77
C PHE A 149 14.52 4.56 -2.85
N ASN A 150 15.68 4.00 -3.21
CA ASN A 150 15.76 2.91 -4.18
C ASN A 150 15.01 1.66 -3.66
N SER A 151 15.26 1.27 -2.40
CA SER A 151 14.59 0.11 -1.80
C SER A 151 13.07 0.33 -1.71
N LEU A 152 12.64 1.55 -1.40
CA LEU A 152 11.22 1.91 -1.39
C LEU A 152 10.59 1.78 -2.79
N GLY A 153 11.21 2.36 -3.81
CA GLY A 153 10.70 2.30 -5.18
C GLY A 153 10.71 0.89 -5.76
N ILE A 154 11.78 0.11 -5.50
CA ILE A 154 11.85 -1.31 -5.93
C ILE A 154 10.74 -2.13 -5.28
N ASN A 155 10.49 -1.95 -3.98
CA ASN A 155 9.38 -2.62 -3.29
C ASN A 155 8.03 -2.34 -3.97
N MET A 156 7.77 -1.06 -4.33
CA MET A 156 6.53 -0.68 -5.01
C MET A 156 6.41 -1.33 -6.41
N VAL A 157 7.50 -1.36 -7.17
CA VAL A 157 7.53 -1.97 -8.52
C VAL A 157 7.30 -3.49 -8.43
N ILE A 158 7.93 -4.16 -7.46
CA ILE A 158 7.73 -5.60 -7.21
C ILE A 158 6.27 -5.89 -6.87
N ASP A 159 5.64 -5.10 -5.98
CA ASP A 159 4.22 -5.25 -5.63
C ASP A 159 3.31 -5.12 -6.87
N ALA A 160 3.55 -4.12 -7.72
CA ALA A 160 2.78 -3.94 -8.95
C ALA A 160 2.98 -5.07 -9.95
N PHE A 161 4.22 -5.56 -10.07
CA PHE A 161 4.54 -6.67 -10.96
C PHE A 161 3.90 -7.98 -10.52
N ILE A 162 3.95 -8.29 -9.21
CA ILE A 162 3.29 -9.47 -8.63
C ILE A 162 1.78 -9.37 -8.88
N LYS A 163 1.16 -8.21 -8.59
CA LYS A 163 -0.26 -7.99 -8.82
C LYS A 163 -0.65 -8.25 -10.28
N LEU A 164 0.11 -7.71 -11.23
CA LEU A 164 -0.12 -7.90 -12.66
C LEU A 164 0.04 -9.37 -13.07
N SER A 165 1.11 -10.03 -12.61
CA SER A 165 1.40 -11.43 -12.94
C SER A 165 0.34 -12.39 -12.39
N VAL A 166 -0.07 -12.20 -11.13
CA VAL A 166 -1.13 -13.01 -10.49
C VAL A 166 -2.46 -12.81 -11.21
N ALA A 167 -2.80 -11.57 -11.56
CA ALA A 167 -4.03 -11.28 -12.28
C ALA A 167 -4.05 -11.95 -13.67
N LEU A 168 -2.94 -11.92 -14.40
CA LEU A 168 -2.82 -12.61 -15.69
C LEU A 168 -2.97 -14.13 -15.54
N LEU A 169 -2.35 -14.73 -14.51
CA LEU A 169 -2.44 -16.17 -14.26
C LEU A 169 -3.85 -16.64 -13.84
N LEU A 170 -4.65 -15.76 -13.24
CA LEU A 170 -6.02 -16.09 -12.82
C LEU A 170 -7.05 -15.89 -13.94
N VAL A 171 -6.75 -15.08 -14.93
CA VAL A 171 -7.67 -14.77 -16.03
C VAL A 171 -7.41 -15.63 -17.26
N TYR A 172 -6.18 -16.13 -17.43
CA TYR A 172 -5.79 -17.05 -18.50
C TYR A 172 -5.51 -18.45 -17.96
#